data_7a3bd450a111bd3a1b07027d88b04556
#
_entry.id   7a3bd450a111bd3a1b07027d88b04556
#
_cell.length_a   1.000
_cell.length_b   1.000
_cell.length_c   1.000
_cell.angle_alpha   90.00
_cell.angle_beta   90.00
_cell.angle_gamma   90.00
#
_symmetry.space_group_name_H-M   'P 1'
#
loop_
_entity.id
_entity.type
_entity.pdbx_description
1 polymer ?
#
loop_
_entity_poly.entity_id
_entity_poly.type
_entity_poly.pdbx_seq_one_letter_code
_entity_poly.pdbx_strand_id
1 'polypeptide(L)'
;VQFVDNETVECKVQGTDASDDLAVVKVPLSDIKDSTLKEIKVASANEDSETLEVGQGVIAIGNALGYGQSVTNGIISALGRTVTVQDEQTGETVVNNNMIQTNAAINPGNSGGALLNASGEVVGINSAKYSDTSVEGFGYAIPMSDAMPIVEQLIEKGQVDQSKAAFLGIQGQDISSSVASAYNMPQGVYVYQVVSGSPAEKAGLRQGDIITEFDGQTITGMTQLKQLIASHKSGDEVKMTMERLENGYKEKSITVTLAAQSDFVSESSSDNSNDSQNSQDSGNSGDSRNSENSDNSGNSGFFDGFGGSNN
;
A
#
# COMPACT_ATOMS: atom_id res chain seq x y z
N VAL A 1 -10.36 -23.44 1.76
CA VAL A 1 -10.86 -23.12 3.11
C VAL A 1 -11.08 -24.39 3.89
N GLN A 2 -10.62 -24.43 5.14
CA GLN A 2 -10.88 -25.50 6.08
C GLN A 2 -11.87 -25.02 7.15
N PHE A 3 -12.93 -25.79 7.36
CA PHE A 3 -13.96 -25.50 8.35
C PHE A 3 -13.68 -26.16 9.70
N VAL A 4 -14.48 -25.84 10.72
CA VAL A 4 -14.31 -26.28 12.11
C VAL A 4 -14.36 -27.81 12.28
N ASP A 5 -15.07 -28.51 11.41
CA ASP A 5 -15.18 -30.00 11.36
C ASP A 5 -14.08 -30.65 10.50
N ASN A 6 -13.04 -29.89 10.13
CA ASN A 6 -11.94 -30.27 9.23
C ASN A 6 -12.35 -30.54 7.78
N GLU A 7 -13.57 -30.21 7.37
CA GLU A 7 -13.96 -30.20 5.96
C GLU A 7 -13.10 -29.18 5.22
N THR A 8 -12.53 -29.59 4.10
CA THR A 8 -11.72 -28.69 3.23
C THR A 8 -12.41 -28.54 1.89
N VAL A 9 -12.66 -27.31 1.49
CA VAL A 9 -13.34 -26.96 0.24
C VAL A 9 -12.47 -25.97 -0.54
N GLU A 10 -12.40 -26.15 -1.87
CA GLU A 10 -11.74 -25.20 -2.75
C GLU A 10 -12.44 -23.84 -2.71
N CYS A 11 -11.68 -22.78 -2.68
CA CYS A 11 -12.18 -21.43 -2.77
C CYS A 11 -11.64 -20.73 -4.02
N LYS A 12 -12.36 -19.70 -4.44
CA LYS A 12 -11.89 -18.77 -5.49
C LYS A 12 -11.54 -17.46 -4.84
N VAL A 13 -10.43 -16.85 -5.27
CA VAL A 13 -10.15 -15.46 -4.93
C VAL A 13 -11.16 -14.59 -5.68
N GLN A 14 -11.97 -13.86 -4.94
CA GLN A 14 -12.97 -12.94 -5.48
C GLN A 14 -12.33 -11.61 -5.85
N GLY A 15 -11.38 -11.13 -5.04
CA GLY A 15 -10.61 -9.93 -5.29
C GLY A 15 -9.52 -9.73 -4.25
N THR A 16 -8.56 -8.87 -4.55
CA THR A 16 -7.43 -8.55 -3.67
C THR A 16 -7.14 -7.06 -3.68
N ASP A 17 -6.65 -6.57 -2.56
CA ASP A 17 -6.00 -5.28 -2.43
C ASP A 17 -4.63 -5.48 -1.77
N ALA A 18 -3.57 -5.31 -2.56
CA ALA A 18 -2.20 -5.50 -2.09
C ALA A 18 -1.71 -4.33 -1.23
N SER A 19 -2.28 -3.13 -1.40
CA SER A 19 -1.92 -1.94 -0.61
C SER A 19 -2.35 -2.07 0.84
N ASP A 20 -3.52 -2.65 1.07
CA ASP A 20 -4.09 -2.81 2.41
C ASP A 20 -3.96 -4.24 2.95
N ASP A 21 -3.23 -5.14 2.25
CA ASP A 21 -3.00 -6.52 2.65
C ASP A 21 -4.30 -7.32 2.83
N LEU A 22 -5.30 -7.07 1.95
CA LEU A 22 -6.63 -7.66 2.03
C LEU A 22 -6.94 -8.55 0.83
N ALA A 23 -7.64 -9.64 1.08
CA ALA A 23 -8.19 -10.52 0.05
C ALA A 23 -9.57 -11.04 0.45
N VAL A 24 -10.46 -11.14 -0.54
CA VAL A 24 -11.76 -11.81 -0.38
C VAL A 24 -11.72 -13.12 -1.12
N VAL A 25 -12.05 -14.20 -0.41
CA VAL A 25 -12.22 -15.54 -0.98
C VAL A 25 -13.68 -15.96 -0.94
N LYS A 26 -14.10 -16.73 -1.95
CA LYS A 26 -15.48 -17.17 -2.12
C LYS A 26 -15.55 -18.69 -2.22
N VAL A 27 -16.46 -19.29 -1.46
CA VAL A 27 -16.79 -20.71 -1.52
C VAL A 27 -18.28 -20.83 -1.84
N PRO A 28 -18.69 -21.56 -2.92
CA PRO A 28 -20.09 -21.81 -3.17
C PRO A 28 -20.69 -22.67 -2.05
N LEU A 29 -21.86 -22.31 -1.55
CA LEU A 29 -22.55 -23.06 -0.50
C LEU A 29 -22.87 -24.51 -0.94
N SER A 30 -23.10 -24.71 -2.25
CA SER A 30 -23.32 -26.04 -2.85
C SER A 30 -22.15 -27.00 -2.71
N ASP A 31 -20.95 -26.47 -2.50
CA ASP A 31 -19.72 -27.25 -2.41
C ASP A 31 -19.40 -27.64 -0.96
N ILE A 32 -20.17 -27.13 -0.01
CA ILE A 32 -20.04 -27.35 1.42
C ILE A 32 -21.07 -28.41 1.85
N LYS A 33 -20.65 -29.42 2.63
CA LYS A 33 -21.56 -30.42 3.18
C LYS A 33 -22.61 -29.81 4.10
N ASP A 34 -23.81 -30.39 4.09
CA ASP A 34 -24.91 -29.93 4.99
C ASP A 34 -24.56 -29.99 6.48
N SER A 35 -23.71 -30.97 6.88
CA SER A 35 -23.19 -31.04 8.26
C SER A 35 -22.34 -29.86 8.63
N THR A 36 -21.41 -29.47 7.74
CA THR A 36 -20.50 -28.33 7.90
C THR A 36 -21.27 -27.00 7.90
N LEU A 37 -22.25 -26.86 6.98
CA LEU A 37 -23.08 -25.64 6.91
C LEU A 37 -23.82 -25.36 8.23
N LYS A 38 -24.23 -26.40 8.97
CA LYS A 38 -24.90 -26.25 10.28
C LYS A 38 -23.98 -25.79 11.38
N GLU A 39 -22.70 -26.01 11.26
CA GLU A 39 -21.67 -25.60 12.23
C GLU A 39 -21.13 -24.19 11.97
N ILE A 40 -21.33 -23.65 10.76
CA ILE A 40 -20.88 -22.31 10.41
C ILE A 40 -21.68 -21.25 11.21
N LYS A 41 -20.92 -20.41 11.90
CA LYS A 41 -21.45 -19.21 12.56
C LYS A 41 -20.74 -17.98 12.01
N VAL A 42 -21.53 -17.02 11.54
CA VAL A 42 -21.00 -15.75 11.05
C VAL A 42 -20.70 -14.86 12.24
N ALA A 43 -19.47 -14.36 12.34
CA ALA A 43 -19.10 -13.38 13.35
C ALA A 43 -19.67 -11.99 12.98
N SER A 44 -20.05 -11.20 13.98
CA SER A 44 -20.37 -9.79 13.76
C SER A 44 -19.09 -8.98 13.63
N ALA A 45 -19.04 -8.07 12.66
CA ALA A 45 -18.00 -7.07 12.56
C ALA A 45 -18.41 -5.82 13.36
N ASN A 46 -17.46 -5.24 14.09
CA ASN A 46 -17.59 -3.92 14.67
C ASN A 46 -16.81 -2.93 13.77
N GLU A 47 -17.55 -2.16 12.98
CA GLU A 47 -17.01 -1.20 12.03
C GLU A 47 -16.83 0.19 12.65
N ASP A 48 -17.25 0.37 13.90
CA ASP A 48 -17.12 1.64 14.61
C ASP A 48 -15.80 1.68 15.39
N SER A 49 -14.76 2.24 14.75
CA SER A 49 -13.45 2.40 15.37
C SER A 49 -13.43 3.38 16.54
N GLU A 50 -14.45 4.27 16.67
CA GLU A 50 -14.53 5.21 17.79
C GLU A 50 -14.89 4.51 19.10
N THR A 51 -15.43 3.28 19.03
CA THR A 51 -15.72 2.46 20.21
C THR A 51 -14.51 1.71 20.76
N LEU A 52 -13.37 1.75 20.06
CA LEU A 52 -12.14 1.09 20.48
C LEU A 52 -11.35 1.96 21.47
N GLU A 53 -10.89 1.37 22.54
CA GLU A 53 -10.12 2.07 23.58
C GLU A 53 -8.78 1.38 23.86
N VAL A 54 -7.73 2.17 24.09
CA VAL A 54 -6.45 1.65 24.57
C VAL A 54 -6.64 1.03 25.95
N GLY A 55 -6.14 -0.19 26.14
CA GLY A 55 -6.35 -1.01 27.33
C GLY A 55 -7.52 -1.98 27.23
N GLN A 56 -8.37 -1.88 26.21
CA GLN A 56 -9.44 -2.84 25.95
C GLN A 56 -8.87 -4.23 25.66
N GLY A 57 -9.46 -5.26 26.31
CA GLY A 57 -9.09 -6.66 26.09
C GLY A 57 -9.44 -7.15 24.68
N VAL A 58 -8.51 -7.84 24.04
CA VAL A 58 -8.70 -8.43 22.72
C VAL A 58 -8.22 -9.87 22.66
N ILE A 59 -8.76 -10.64 21.72
CA ILE A 59 -8.46 -12.03 21.45
C ILE A 59 -8.14 -12.15 19.96
N ALA A 60 -6.93 -12.62 19.64
CA ALA A 60 -6.53 -12.93 18.27
C ALA A 60 -6.72 -14.43 18.00
N ILE A 61 -7.41 -14.75 16.91
CA ILE A 61 -7.68 -16.15 16.50
C ILE A 61 -7.15 -16.35 15.09
N GLY A 62 -6.49 -17.49 14.86
CA GLY A 62 -6.05 -17.88 13.53
C GLY A 62 -5.56 -19.33 13.51
N ASN A 63 -5.06 -19.79 12.37
CA ASN A 63 -4.52 -21.15 12.23
C ASN A 63 -3.00 -21.09 12.10
N ALA A 64 -2.31 -20.93 13.24
CA ALA A 64 -0.86 -20.77 13.28
C ALA A 64 -0.15 -22.01 12.71
N LEU A 65 0.62 -21.80 11.63
CA LEU A 65 1.47 -22.81 10.99
C LEU A 65 0.71 -24.06 10.48
N GLY A 66 -0.62 -24.00 10.34
CA GLY A 66 -1.42 -25.14 9.90
C GLY A 66 -1.61 -26.24 10.96
N TYR A 67 -1.20 -26.00 12.21
CA TYR A 67 -1.35 -26.98 13.32
C TYR A 67 -2.71 -26.91 14.03
N GLY A 68 -3.68 -26.15 13.47
CA GLY A 68 -5.00 -25.95 14.03
C GLY A 68 -5.20 -24.53 14.58
N GLN A 69 -6.40 -24.29 15.11
CA GLN A 69 -6.73 -22.98 15.67
C GLN A 69 -5.81 -22.60 16.83
N SER A 70 -5.24 -21.43 16.74
CA SER A 70 -4.43 -20.79 17.76
C SER A 70 -5.19 -19.57 18.28
N VAL A 71 -5.24 -19.42 19.60
CA VAL A 71 -5.88 -18.30 20.29
C VAL A 71 -4.85 -17.63 21.16
N THR A 72 -4.67 -16.32 20.96
CA THR A 72 -3.85 -15.49 21.83
C THR A 72 -4.69 -14.36 22.38
N ASN A 73 -4.33 -13.81 23.53
CA ASN A 73 -5.05 -12.68 24.14
C ASN A 73 -4.11 -11.58 24.54
N GLY A 74 -4.64 -10.39 24.61
CA GLY A 74 -3.92 -9.19 25.00
C GLY A 74 -4.86 -8.00 25.15
N ILE A 75 -4.31 -6.83 24.96
CA ILE A 75 -5.05 -5.56 24.97
C ILE A 75 -4.75 -4.75 23.71
N ILE A 76 -5.58 -3.79 23.39
CA ILE A 76 -5.25 -2.72 22.46
C ILE A 76 -4.16 -1.86 23.12
N SER A 77 -2.95 -1.87 22.57
CA SER A 77 -1.81 -1.11 23.08
C SER A 77 -1.78 0.32 22.54
N ALA A 78 -2.24 0.51 21.31
CA ALA A 78 -2.42 1.82 20.68
C ALA A 78 -3.40 1.71 19.50
N LEU A 79 -3.94 2.84 19.09
CA LEU A 79 -4.79 3.04 17.90
C LEU A 79 -4.12 4.03 16.95
N GLY A 80 -4.52 4.02 15.68
CA GLY A 80 -4.03 4.97 14.69
C GLY A 80 -2.53 4.85 14.40
N ARG A 81 -1.96 3.64 14.50
CA ARG A 81 -0.52 3.44 14.24
C ARG A 81 -0.23 3.40 12.75
N THR A 82 0.75 4.20 12.35
CA THR A 82 1.38 4.06 11.04
C THR A 82 2.50 3.03 11.14
N VAL A 83 2.43 1.98 10.33
CA VAL A 83 3.42 0.91 10.28
C VAL A 83 4.01 0.82 8.89
N THR A 84 5.32 0.91 8.81
CA THR A 84 6.08 0.84 7.56
C THR A 84 6.85 -0.48 7.51
N VAL A 85 6.65 -1.26 6.46
CA VAL A 85 7.40 -2.48 6.19
C VAL A 85 7.96 -2.47 4.78
N GLN A 86 9.09 -3.11 4.59
CA GLN A 86 9.64 -3.36 3.27
C GLN A 86 9.22 -4.76 2.83
N ASP A 87 8.57 -4.86 1.68
CA ASP A 87 8.24 -6.14 1.07
C ASP A 87 9.53 -6.84 0.64
N GLU A 88 9.80 -8.01 1.21
CA GLU A 88 11.05 -8.74 0.97
C GLU A 88 11.16 -9.29 -0.46
N GLN A 89 10.04 -9.41 -1.19
CA GLN A 89 10.01 -9.97 -2.54
C GLN A 89 10.14 -8.89 -3.61
N THR A 90 9.47 -7.76 -3.41
CA THR A 90 9.45 -6.65 -4.38
C THR A 90 10.45 -5.54 -4.02
N GLY A 91 10.88 -5.46 -2.75
CA GLY A 91 11.68 -4.36 -2.22
C GLY A 91 10.88 -3.07 -2.05
N GLU A 92 9.59 -3.10 -2.31
CA GLU A 92 8.70 -1.95 -2.15
C GLU A 92 8.42 -1.68 -0.68
N THR A 93 8.36 -0.42 -0.33
CA THR A 93 7.95 0.01 1.00
C THR A 93 6.43 0.09 1.04
N VAL A 94 5.81 -0.71 1.91
CA VAL A 94 4.37 -0.67 2.19
C VAL A 94 4.18 0.02 3.53
N VAL A 95 3.31 1.01 3.57
CA VAL A 95 2.95 1.71 4.82
C VAL A 95 1.45 1.56 5.00
N ASN A 96 1.03 1.06 6.12
CA ASN A 96 -0.37 1.09 6.54
C ASN A 96 -0.54 2.09 7.68
N ASN A 97 -1.53 2.93 7.51
CA ASN A 97 -1.96 3.88 8.52
C ASN A 97 -3.13 3.30 9.32
N ASN A 98 -3.41 3.90 10.47
CA ASN A 98 -4.56 3.57 11.30
C ASN A 98 -4.60 2.14 11.86
N MET A 99 -3.44 1.44 11.96
CA MET A 99 -3.40 0.09 12.49
C MET A 99 -3.73 0.05 13.99
N ILE A 100 -4.45 -1.00 14.40
CA ILE A 100 -4.60 -1.38 15.81
C ILE A 100 -3.31 -2.05 16.24
N GLN A 101 -2.63 -1.51 17.26
CA GLN A 101 -1.51 -2.18 17.92
C GLN A 101 -2.02 -2.98 19.10
N THR A 102 -1.57 -4.23 19.24
CA THR A 102 -1.89 -5.12 20.35
C THR A 102 -0.66 -5.84 20.88
N ASN A 103 -0.67 -6.21 22.15
CA ASN A 103 0.31 -7.11 22.73
C ASN A 103 -0.12 -8.59 22.69
N ALA A 104 -1.32 -8.89 22.15
CA ALA A 104 -1.65 -10.26 21.77
C ALA A 104 -0.63 -10.75 20.75
N ALA A 105 -0.11 -11.97 20.90
CA ALA A 105 0.91 -12.49 19.99
C ALA A 105 0.33 -12.69 18.59
N ILE A 106 0.81 -11.88 17.62
CA ILE A 106 0.51 -12.00 16.20
C ILE A 106 1.74 -12.59 15.52
N ASN A 107 1.58 -13.76 14.95
CA ASN A 107 2.65 -14.53 14.34
C ASN A 107 2.21 -15.07 12.96
N PRO A 108 3.16 -15.50 12.11
CA PRO A 108 2.81 -16.22 10.90
C PRO A 108 1.86 -17.40 11.20
N GLY A 109 0.68 -17.35 10.55
CA GLY A 109 -0.39 -18.33 10.71
C GLY A 109 -1.65 -17.83 11.42
N ASN A 110 -1.59 -16.79 12.30
CA ASN A 110 -2.81 -16.09 12.68
C ASN A 110 -3.08 -14.82 11.87
N SER A 111 -2.17 -14.45 10.95
CA SER A 111 -2.38 -13.42 9.94
C SER A 111 -3.58 -13.77 9.05
N GLY A 112 -4.42 -12.80 8.73
CA GLY A 112 -5.71 -12.98 8.06
C GLY A 112 -6.83 -13.48 8.99
N GLY A 113 -6.52 -13.86 10.23
CA GLY A 113 -7.48 -14.21 11.27
C GLY A 113 -8.09 -13.00 11.96
N ALA A 114 -9.06 -13.24 12.81
CA ALA A 114 -9.81 -12.20 13.48
C ALA A 114 -9.13 -11.69 14.76
N LEU A 115 -9.19 -10.37 14.97
CA LEU A 115 -9.02 -9.75 16.28
C LEU A 115 -10.42 -9.46 16.83
N LEU A 116 -10.75 -10.03 17.99
CA LEU A 116 -12.07 -9.94 18.61
C LEU A 116 -12.01 -9.11 19.88
N ASN A 117 -13.10 -8.39 20.17
CA ASN A 117 -13.31 -7.77 21.47
C ASN A 117 -13.90 -8.77 22.50
N ALA A 118 -14.13 -8.32 23.73
CA ALA A 118 -14.73 -9.15 24.78
C ALA A 118 -16.18 -9.57 24.51
N SER A 119 -16.90 -8.90 23.61
CA SER A 119 -18.24 -9.25 23.17
C SER A 119 -18.25 -10.31 22.05
N GLY A 120 -17.08 -10.70 21.55
CA GLY A 120 -16.95 -11.64 20.43
C GLY A 120 -17.16 -11.01 19.05
N GLU A 121 -17.14 -9.69 18.95
CA GLU A 121 -17.20 -8.96 17.69
C GLU A 121 -15.80 -8.81 17.08
N VAL A 122 -15.69 -8.94 15.76
CA VAL A 122 -14.45 -8.73 15.03
C VAL A 122 -14.19 -7.23 14.94
N VAL A 123 -13.10 -6.78 15.55
CA VAL A 123 -12.68 -5.37 15.56
C VAL A 123 -11.54 -5.11 14.56
N GLY A 124 -10.87 -6.17 14.11
CA GLY A 124 -9.79 -6.06 13.13
C GLY A 124 -9.40 -7.39 12.51
N ILE A 125 -8.57 -7.33 11.47
CA ILE A 125 -7.94 -8.46 10.80
C ILE A 125 -6.47 -8.48 11.16
N ASN A 126 -6.01 -9.58 11.79
CA ASN A 126 -4.61 -9.73 12.21
C ASN A 126 -3.67 -9.68 11.00
N SER A 127 -2.57 -8.95 11.09
CA SER A 127 -1.54 -8.95 10.04
C SER A 127 -0.16 -9.18 10.64
N ALA A 128 0.43 -10.32 10.33
CA ALA A 128 1.79 -10.66 10.75
C ALA A 128 2.86 -9.96 9.87
N LYS A 129 2.48 -9.46 8.70
CA LYS A 129 3.37 -8.70 7.80
C LYS A 129 3.97 -7.47 8.50
N TYR A 130 3.21 -6.86 9.40
CA TYR A 130 3.60 -5.66 10.13
C TYR A 130 4.21 -5.94 11.51
N SER A 131 4.26 -7.21 11.94
CA SER A 131 4.80 -7.58 13.24
C SER A 131 6.32 -7.70 13.17
N ASP A 132 7.04 -6.97 14.01
CA ASP A 132 8.49 -7.13 14.15
C ASP A 132 8.78 -8.33 15.04
N THR A 133 9.30 -9.40 14.46
CA THR A 133 9.64 -10.64 15.20
C THR A 133 10.82 -10.47 16.15
N SER A 134 11.56 -9.36 16.04
CA SER A 134 12.67 -9.05 16.95
C SER A 134 12.22 -8.35 18.23
N VAL A 135 10.96 -7.87 18.29
CA VAL A 135 10.39 -7.15 19.43
C VAL A 135 9.12 -7.84 19.90
N GLU A 136 9.14 -8.40 21.11
CA GLU A 136 7.94 -9.00 21.71
C GLU A 136 6.89 -7.94 22.08
N GLY A 137 5.60 -8.28 21.90
CA GLY A 137 4.48 -7.44 22.32
C GLY A 137 4.06 -6.37 21.32
N PHE A 138 4.52 -6.45 20.08
CA PHE A 138 4.11 -5.60 18.97
C PHE A 138 3.39 -6.43 17.89
N GLY A 139 2.10 -6.60 18.05
CA GLY A 139 1.22 -7.16 17.02
C GLY A 139 0.36 -6.06 16.41
N TYR A 140 -0.06 -6.27 15.16
CA TYR A 140 -0.87 -5.31 14.43
C TYR A 140 -2.08 -5.96 13.79
N ALA A 141 -3.19 -5.21 13.72
CA ALA A 141 -4.39 -5.61 13.00
C ALA A 141 -4.96 -4.42 12.21
N ILE A 142 -5.54 -4.72 11.05
CA ILE A 142 -6.24 -3.76 10.21
C ILE A 142 -7.63 -3.55 10.84
N PRO A 143 -8.04 -2.32 11.19
CA PRO A 143 -9.37 -2.05 11.76
C PRO A 143 -10.49 -2.48 10.81
N MET A 144 -11.62 -2.97 11.36
CA MET A 144 -12.77 -3.32 10.53
C MET A 144 -13.40 -2.09 9.86
N SER A 145 -13.29 -0.90 10.47
CA SER A 145 -13.71 0.37 9.85
C SER A 145 -13.01 0.65 8.51
N ASP A 146 -11.75 0.23 8.37
CA ASP A 146 -10.96 0.43 7.17
C ASP A 146 -11.12 -0.76 6.21
N ALA A 147 -11.17 -1.97 6.75
CA ALA A 147 -11.27 -3.20 5.96
C ALA A 147 -12.63 -3.34 5.25
N MET A 148 -13.76 -3.03 5.92
CA MET A 148 -15.09 -3.31 5.38
C MET A 148 -15.42 -2.56 4.08
N PRO A 149 -15.12 -1.26 3.93
CA PRO A 149 -15.36 -0.56 2.66
C PRO A 149 -14.57 -1.15 1.47
N ILE A 150 -13.39 -1.72 1.74
CA ILE A 150 -12.55 -2.41 0.75
C ILE A 150 -13.16 -3.77 0.43
N VAL A 151 -13.50 -4.55 1.47
CA VAL A 151 -14.12 -5.88 1.35
C VAL A 151 -15.41 -5.83 0.55
N GLU A 152 -16.30 -4.85 0.80
CA GLU A 152 -17.53 -4.67 0.03
C GLU A 152 -17.26 -4.44 -1.46
N GLN A 153 -16.30 -3.59 -1.80
CA GLN A 153 -15.90 -3.38 -3.20
C GLN A 153 -15.32 -4.65 -3.83
N LEU A 154 -14.48 -5.40 -3.09
CA LEU A 154 -13.93 -6.66 -3.58
C LEU A 154 -15.03 -7.71 -3.80
N ILE A 155 -16.05 -7.77 -2.94
CA ILE A 155 -17.21 -8.66 -3.10
C ILE A 155 -18.00 -8.30 -4.36
N GLU A 156 -18.33 -7.02 -4.52
CA GLU A 156 -19.20 -6.55 -5.62
C GLU A 156 -18.52 -6.53 -6.97
N LYS A 157 -17.28 -6.03 -7.02
CA LYS A 157 -16.58 -5.71 -8.28
C LYS A 157 -15.35 -6.56 -8.52
N GLY A 158 -14.87 -7.32 -7.53
CA GLY A 158 -13.63 -8.08 -7.60
C GLY A 158 -12.35 -7.24 -7.56
N GLN A 159 -12.47 -5.93 -7.44
CA GLN A 159 -11.37 -4.96 -7.38
C GLN A 159 -11.80 -3.70 -6.65
N VAL A 160 -10.83 -3.01 -6.07
CA VAL A 160 -11.04 -1.69 -5.46
C VAL A 160 -11.13 -0.63 -6.56
N ASP A 161 -12.11 0.24 -6.45
CA ASP A 161 -12.34 1.34 -7.40
C ASP A 161 -11.36 2.48 -7.11
N GLN A 162 -10.22 2.43 -7.76
CA GLN A 162 -9.18 3.46 -7.62
C GLN A 162 -9.57 4.81 -8.24
N SER A 163 -10.66 4.86 -9.01
CA SER A 163 -11.13 6.13 -9.59
C SER A 163 -11.59 7.13 -8.53
N LYS A 164 -11.98 6.63 -7.35
CA LYS A 164 -12.37 7.45 -6.18
C LYS A 164 -11.24 7.70 -5.20
N ALA A 165 -10.03 7.18 -5.48
CA ALA A 165 -8.87 7.43 -4.65
C ALA A 165 -8.63 8.95 -4.52
N ALA A 166 -8.30 9.37 -3.31
CA ALA A 166 -7.97 10.76 -3.05
C ALA A 166 -6.75 11.19 -3.87
N PHE A 167 -6.79 12.40 -4.38
CA PHE A 167 -5.78 12.94 -5.27
C PHE A 167 -5.38 14.35 -4.83
N LEU A 168 -4.08 14.60 -4.74
CA LEU A 168 -3.51 15.91 -4.40
C LEU A 168 -3.09 16.70 -5.65
N GLY A 169 -2.49 16.01 -6.61
CA GLY A 169 -2.08 16.60 -7.90
C GLY A 169 -0.71 17.24 -7.89
N ILE A 170 0.29 16.52 -7.40
CA ILE A 170 1.70 16.92 -7.46
C ILE A 170 2.58 15.83 -8.06
N GLN A 171 3.74 16.24 -8.55
CA GLN A 171 4.90 15.38 -8.73
C GLN A 171 6.00 15.89 -7.81
N GLY A 172 6.55 15.00 -7.01
CA GLY A 172 7.53 15.34 -5.99
C GLY A 172 8.71 14.38 -5.98
N GLN A 173 9.76 14.81 -5.30
CA GLN A 173 10.97 14.04 -5.09
C GLN A 173 11.39 14.12 -3.62
N ASP A 174 11.92 13.02 -3.10
CA ASP A 174 12.37 12.94 -1.72
C ASP A 174 13.60 13.79 -1.48
N ILE A 175 13.57 14.57 -0.39
CA ILE A 175 14.75 15.19 0.18
C ILE A 175 15.18 14.34 1.36
N SER A 176 16.20 13.49 1.15
CA SER A 176 16.75 12.67 2.23
C SER A 176 17.42 13.51 3.31
N SER A 177 17.58 12.94 4.52
CA SER A 177 18.25 13.63 5.63
C SER A 177 19.69 14.07 5.28
N SER A 178 20.39 13.31 4.43
CA SER A 178 21.73 13.65 3.95
C SER A 178 21.73 14.86 3.03
N VAL A 179 20.77 14.93 2.09
CA VAL A 179 20.59 16.08 1.19
C VAL A 179 20.14 17.31 1.99
N ALA A 180 19.17 17.15 2.89
CA ALA A 180 18.68 18.22 3.76
C ALA A 180 19.82 18.85 4.54
N SER A 181 20.68 18.04 5.16
CA SER A 181 21.85 18.51 5.93
C SER A 181 22.91 19.18 5.05
N ALA A 182 23.20 18.61 3.87
CA ALA A 182 24.24 19.12 2.98
C ALA A 182 23.90 20.50 2.37
N TYR A 183 22.62 20.74 2.10
CA TYR A 183 22.13 21.96 1.44
C TYR A 183 21.37 22.91 2.37
N ASN A 184 21.31 22.61 3.67
CA ASN A 184 20.54 23.36 4.67
C ASN A 184 19.08 23.57 4.24
N MET A 185 18.45 22.44 3.80
CA MET A 185 17.07 22.38 3.34
C MET A 185 16.22 21.59 4.36
N PRO A 186 14.90 21.81 4.42
CA PRO A 186 13.99 20.93 5.13
C PRO A 186 14.01 19.49 4.54
N GLN A 187 13.89 18.49 5.39
CA GLN A 187 13.59 17.12 4.94
C GLN A 187 12.11 17.03 4.58
N GLY A 188 11.77 16.29 3.54
CA GLY A 188 10.40 16.12 3.10
C GLY A 188 10.29 15.84 1.60
N VAL A 189 9.18 16.25 1.01
CA VAL A 189 8.89 16.10 -0.43
C VAL A 189 9.05 17.43 -1.15
N TYR A 190 10.05 17.52 -2.00
CA TYR A 190 10.23 18.67 -2.91
C TYR A 190 9.24 18.58 -4.07
N VAL A 191 8.40 19.57 -4.23
CA VAL A 191 7.40 19.67 -5.31
C VAL A 191 8.08 20.21 -6.56
N TYR A 192 8.28 19.39 -7.58
CA TYR A 192 8.83 19.87 -8.85
C TYR A 192 7.76 20.16 -9.90
N GLN A 193 6.54 19.65 -9.73
CA GLN A 193 5.39 20.00 -10.60
C GLN A 193 4.08 19.95 -9.81
N VAL A 194 3.19 20.88 -10.10
CA VAL A 194 1.80 20.89 -9.64
C VAL A 194 0.90 20.75 -10.85
N VAL A 195 -0.06 19.82 -10.78
CA VAL A 195 -1.02 19.56 -11.86
C VAL A 195 -2.01 20.71 -11.92
N SER A 196 -2.24 21.24 -13.11
CA SER A 196 -3.18 22.36 -13.30
C SER A 196 -4.60 21.96 -12.91
N GLY A 197 -5.32 22.85 -12.23
CA GLY A 197 -6.67 22.63 -11.71
C GLY A 197 -6.75 21.72 -10.48
N SER A 198 -5.64 21.12 -10.05
CA SER A 198 -5.60 20.16 -8.94
C SER A 198 -5.92 20.79 -7.57
N PRO A 199 -6.24 19.94 -6.56
CA PRO A 199 -6.32 20.37 -5.16
C PRO A 199 -5.08 21.13 -4.68
N ALA A 200 -3.89 20.68 -5.03
CA ALA A 200 -2.63 21.33 -4.66
C ALA A 200 -2.53 22.74 -5.22
N GLU A 201 -2.85 22.94 -6.51
CA GLU A 201 -2.84 24.28 -7.13
C GLU A 201 -3.88 25.20 -6.46
N LYS A 202 -5.11 24.71 -6.27
CA LYS A 202 -6.19 25.46 -5.62
C LYS A 202 -5.83 25.88 -4.19
N ALA A 203 -5.11 25.02 -3.46
CA ALA A 203 -4.62 25.32 -2.12
C ALA A 203 -3.41 26.27 -2.09
N GLY A 204 -2.83 26.58 -3.27
CA GLY A 204 -1.71 27.52 -3.41
C GLY A 204 -0.34 26.88 -3.25
N LEU A 205 -0.23 25.54 -3.36
CA LEU A 205 1.04 24.85 -3.47
C LEU A 205 1.70 25.20 -4.80
N ARG A 206 3.03 25.28 -4.83
CA ARG A 206 3.81 25.71 -6.00
C ARG A 206 5.04 24.83 -6.18
N GLN A 207 5.55 24.80 -7.38
CA GLN A 207 6.88 24.27 -7.65
C GLN A 207 7.92 24.95 -6.75
N GLY A 208 8.77 24.17 -6.14
CA GLY A 208 9.81 24.63 -5.21
C GLY A 208 9.41 24.58 -3.73
N ASP A 209 8.15 24.28 -3.41
CA ASP A 209 7.72 24.03 -2.05
C ASP A 209 8.23 22.65 -1.57
N ILE A 210 8.47 22.53 -0.28
CA ILE A 210 8.85 21.27 0.37
C ILE A 210 7.77 20.91 1.37
N ILE A 211 7.05 19.83 1.13
CA ILE A 211 6.02 19.32 2.04
C ILE A 211 6.72 18.60 3.19
N THR A 212 6.47 19.07 4.41
CA THR A 212 7.10 18.57 5.64
C THR A 212 6.11 17.88 6.57
N GLU A 213 4.80 18.17 6.43
CA GLU A 213 3.75 17.55 7.24
C GLU A 213 2.45 17.44 6.43
N PHE A 214 1.72 16.36 6.62
CA PHE A 214 0.41 16.13 6.02
C PHE A 214 -0.48 15.45 7.08
N ASP A 215 -1.66 16.02 7.34
CA ASP A 215 -2.60 15.57 8.37
C ASP A 215 -1.96 15.35 9.75
N GLY A 216 -1.12 16.32 10.19
CA GLY A 216 -0.44 16.26 11.47
C GLY A 216 0.72 15.24 11.55
N GLN A 217 1.03 14.56 10.44
CA GLN A 217 2.12 13.60 10.38
C GLN A 217 3.32 14.16 9.60
N THR A 218 4.52 14.00 10.15
CA THR A 218 5.76 14.42 9.51
C THR A 218 6.00 13.61 8.24
N ILE A 219 6.29 14.29 7.12
CA ILE A 219 6.57 13.68 5.83
C ILE A 219 8.08 13.63 5.60
N THR A 220 8.60 12.44 5.38
CA THR A 220 10.01 12.19 5.08
C THR A 220 10.27 11.82 3.62
N GLY A 221 9.21 11.50 2.84
CA GLY A 221 9.31 11.14 1.43
C GLY A 221 7.96 10.94 0.75
N MET A 222 8.00 10.78 -0.58
CA MET A 222 6.81 10.63 -1.45
C MET A 222 5.98 9.38 -1.14
N THR A 223 6.62 8.29 -0.75
CA THR A 223 5.93 7.06 -0.40
C THR A 223 4.96 7.30 0.75
N GLN A 224 5.45 7.90 1.83
CA GLN A 224 4.64 8.23 3.00
C GLN A 224 3.51 9.23 2.64
N LEU A 225 3.82 10.27 1.86
CA LEU A 225 2.82 11.23 1.42
C LEU A 225 1.71 10.58 0.58
N LYS A 226 2.06 9.72 -0.38
CA LYS A 226 1.07 8.98 -1.20
C LYS A 226 0.14 8.13 -0.36
N GLN A 227 0.66 7.49 0.66
CA GLN A 227 -0.12 6.61 1.53
C GLN A 227 -1.05 7.39 2.46
N LEU A 228 -0.57 8.52 3.00
CA LEU A 228 -1.45 9.41 3.76
C LEU A 228 -2.58 9.94 2.87
N ILE A 229 -2.29 10.33 1.62
CA ILE A 229 -3.33 10.72 0.68
C ILE A 229 -4.30 9.56 0.43
N ALA A 230 -3.79 8.33 0.26
CA ALA A 230 -4.62 7.15 -0.01
C ALA A 230 -5.53 6.76 1.17
N SER A 231 -5.17 7.12 2.41
CA SER A 231 -6.02 6.90 3.59
C SER A 231 -7.20 7.89 3.70
N HIS A 232 -7.22 8.91 2.85
CA HIS A 232 -8.31 9.89 2.77
C HIS A 232 -9.25 9.60 1.60
N LYS A 233 -10.40 10.27 1.61
CA LYS A 233 -11.41 10.21 0.54
C LYS A 233 -11.42 11.52 -0.26
N SER A 234 -11.89 11.44 -1.48
CA SER A 234 -12.23 12.65 -2.24
C SER A 234 -13.23 13.50 -1.48
N GLY A 235 -12.94 14.79 -1.34
CA GLY A 235 -13.72 15.76 -0.58
C GLY A 235 -13.19 16.04 0.83
N ASP A 236 -12.27 15.23 1.34
CA ASP A 236 -11.68 15.46 2.66
C ASP A 236 -10.82 16.74 2.66
N GLU A 237 -10.97 17.52 3.73
CA GLU A 237 -10.13 18.68 3.99
C GLU A 237 -8.97 18.29 4.90
N VAL A 238 -7.75 18.42 4.39
CA VAL A 238 -6.54 18.03 5.09
C VAL A 238 -5.64 19.24 5.31
N LYS A 239 -5.10 19.36 6.52
CA LYS A 239 -4.08 20.36 6.83
C LYS A 239 -2.72 19.86 6.37
N MET A 240 -2.00 20.68 5.62
CA MET A 240 -0.65 20.40 5.13
C MET A 240 0.29 21.53 5.50
N THR A 241 1.47 21.18 6.01
CA THR A 241 2.57 22.10 6.26
C THR A 241 3.63 21.94 5.20
N MET A 242 4.10 23.04 4.67
CA MET A 242 5.16 23.09 3.68
C MET A 242 6.13 24.20 3.98
N GLU A 243 7.35 24.08 3.49
CA GLU A 243 8.34 25.15 3.55
C GLU A 243 8.61 25.72 2.16
N ARG A 244 8.59 27.05 2.07
CA ARG A 244 8.81 27.81 0.83
C ARG A 244 10.06 28.65 0.93
N LEU A 245 10.88 28.66 -0.11
CA LEU A 245 12.08 29.47 -0.16
C LEU A 245 11.73 30.96 -0.42
N GLU A 246 11.80 31.79 0.61
CA GLU A 246 11.57 33.22 0.59
C GLU A 246 12.63 33.93 1.46
N ASN A 247 13.84 34.19 0.97
CA ASN A 247 14.96 34.64 1.82
C ASN A 247 15.28 33.66 2.98
N GLY A 248 15.40 32.37 2.68
CA GLY A 248 15.44 31.23 3.58
C GLY A 248 14.11 30.47 3.54
N TYR A 249 14.11 29.22 4.02
CA TYR A 249 12.90 28.41 4.11
C TYR A 249 11.96 28.98 5.17
N LYS A 250 10.69 29.14 4.82
CA LYS A 250 9.64 29.61 5.71
C LYS A 250 8.48 28.63 5.71
N GLU A 251 8.12 28.20 6.89
CA GLU A 251 6.98 27.34 7.12
C GLU A 251 5.67 28.06 6.76
N LYS A 252 4.80 27.34 6.06
CA LYS A 252 3.44 27.74 5.72
C LYS A 252 2.51 26.56 5.91
N SER A 253 1.37 26.81 6.52
CA SER A 253 0.31 25.83 6.66
C SER A 253 -0.85 26.20 5.76
N ILE A 254 -1.34 25.24 4.99
CA ILE A 254 -2.47 25.35 4.06
C ILE A 254 -3.47 24.24 4.32
N THR A 255 -4.73 24.49 3.97
CA THR A 255 -5.76 23.43 3.94
C THR A 255 -6.01 23.04 2.49
N VAL A 256 -6.03 21.76 2.22
CA VAL A 256 -6.26 21.18 0.90
C VAL A 256 -7.52 20.35 0.94
N THR A 257 -8.46 20.58 0.03
CA THR A 257 -9.59 19.70 -0.20
C THR A 257 -9.20 18.71 -1.28
N LEU A 258 -9.05 17.42 -0.93
CA LEU A 258 -8.66 16.37 -1.87
C LEU A 258 -9.75 16.12 -2.91
N ALA A 259 -9.39 15.75 -4.12
CA ALA A 259 -10.33 15.42 -5.21
C ALA A 259 -10.26 13.93 -5.57
N ALA A 260 -11.17 13.45 -6.40
CA ALA A 260 -11.07 12.12 -6.96
C ALA A 260 -10.01 12.08 -8.07
N GLN A 261 -9.21 11.03 -8.13
CA GLN A 261 -8.20 10.86 -9.17
C GLN A 261 -8.82 10.82 -10.56
N SER A 262 -10.04 10.25 -10.69
CA SER A 262 -10.81 10.22 -11.95
C SER A 262 -11.05 11.59 -12.59
N ASP A 263 -11.15 12.64 -11.78
CA ASP A 263 -11.43 13.99 -12.28
C ASP A 263 -10.26 14.57 -13.08
N PHE A 264 -9.07 13.96 -12.97
CA PHE A 264 -7.83 14.43 -13.58
C PHE A 264 -7.22 13.45 -14.61
N VAL A 265 -7.65 12.19 -14.63
CA VAL A 265 -7.15 11.18 -15.58
C VAL A 265 -7.77 11.32 -16.97
N SER A 266 -8.95 11.92 -17.09
CA SER A 266 -9.67 12.08 -18.36
C SER A 266 -9.09 13.15 -19.31
N GLU A 267 -8.26 14.07 -18.84
CA GLU A 267 -7.69 15.12 -19.69
C GLU A 267 -6.34 14.75 -20.34
N SER A 268 -5.64 13.72 -19.84
CA SER A 268 -4.33 13.34 -20.39
C SER A 268 -4.37 12.27 -21.49
N SER A 269 -5.55 11.71 -21.83
CA SER A 269 -5.70 10.67 -22.85
C SER A 269 -6.30 11.14 -24.19
N SER A 270 -6.60 12.44 -24.35
CA SER A 270 -7.22 12.96 -25.59
C SER A 270 -6.27 13.63 -26.59
N ASP A 271 -4.95 13.71 -26.30
CA ASP A 271 -4.02 14.44 -27.18
C ASP A 271 -3.02 13.55 -27.95
N ASN A 272 -3.27 12.24 -28.10
CA ASN A 272 -2.38 11.39 -28.91
C ASN A 272 -3.10 10.43 -29.85
N SER A 273 -4.05 10.97 -30.64
CA SER A 273 -4.57 10.22 -31.80
C SER A 273 -5.00 11.18 -32.92
N ASN A 274 -4.02 11.82 -33.57
CA ASN A 274 -4.15 12.31 -34.94
C ASN A 274 -2.76 12.76 -35.44
N ASP A 275 -1.95 11.83 -35.89
CA ASP A 275 -1.05 12.06 -37.02
C ASP A 275 -0.43 10.73 -37.47
N SER A 276 -1.14 10.03 -38.36
CA SER A 276 -0.53 9.04 -39.24
C SER A 276 -1.56 8.60 -40.27
N GLN A 277 -1.89 9.49 -41.18
CA GLN A 277 -2.36 9.11 -42.54
C GLN A 277 -1.82 10.12 -43.54
N ASN A 278 -0.82 9.76 -44.24
CA ASN A 278 -0.71 9.89 -45.69
C ASN A 278 0.76 9.85 -46.12
N SER A 279 1.15 8.78 -46.76
CA SER A 279 2.00 8.81 -47.98
C SER A 279 2.06 7.39 -48.54
N GLN A 280 1.20 7.15 -49.50
CA GLN A 280 1.38 6.12 -50.50
C GLN A 280 2.35 6.65 -51.58
N ASP A 281 3.18 5.75 -52.03
CA ASP A 281 3.43 5.41 -53.43
C ASP A 281 4.87 5.60 -53.95
N SER A 282 5.19 4.64 -54.80
CA SER A 282 6.31 4.54 -55.81
C SER A 282 7.58 3.87 -55.25
N GLY A 283 7.91 2.63 -55.50
CA GLY A 283 8.02 2.07 -56.83
C GLY A 283 9.45 1.59 -57.06
N ASN A 284 9.58 0.30 -57.31
CA ASN A 284 10.55 -0.28 -58.24
C ASN A 284 11.90 -0.84 -57.81
N SER A 285 11.95 -2.18 -57.94
CA SER A 285 12.96 -2.99 -58.65
C SER A 285 14.46 -2.98 -58.23
N GLY A 286 14.96 -4.18 -58.05
CA GLY A 286 16.31 -4.52 -58.51
C GLY A 286 17.14 -5.27 -57.51
N ASP A 287 17.01 -6.55 -57.51
CA ASP A 287 17.97 -7.57 -57.97
C ASP A 287 19.28 -7.80 -57.20
N SER A 288 19.37 -9.01 -56.69
CA SER A 288 20.45 -10.00 -56.77
C SER A 288 21.75 -9.84 -55.98
N ARG A 289 22.05 -10.96 -55.33
CA ARG A 289 23.32 -11.71 -55.18
C ARG A 289 24.13 -11.45 -53.90
N ASN A 290 24.07 -12.44 -53.03
CA ASN A 290 25.07 -13.56 -52.88
C ASN A 290 26.44 -13.17 -52.32
N SER A 291 26.81 -13.72 -51.23
CA SER A 291 28.04 -14.43 -50.82
C SER A 291 28.26 -14.32 -49.31
N GLU A 292 28.08 -15.37 -48.61
CA GLU A 292 29.06 -16.37 -48.15
C GLU A 292 30.23 -15.84 -47.29
N ASN A 293 30.31 -16.45 -46.10
CA ASN A 293 31.49 -16.96 -45.38
C ASN A 293 32.40 -15.93 -44.68
N SER A 294 32.74 -16.06 -43.46
CA SER A 294 33.51 -17.12 -42.80
C SER A 294 33.84 -16.72 -41.37
N ASP A 295 33.81 -17.70 -40.54
CA ASP A 295 34.63 -18.01 -39.36
C ASP A 295 35.77 -17.06 -38.97
N ASN A 296 35.89 -16.79 -37.66
CA ASN A 296 37.03 -17.26 -36.87
C ASN A 296 36.98 -16.78 -35.43
N SER A 297 36.82 -17.67 -34.51
CA SER A 297 37.64 -18.13 -33.39
C SER A 297 38.62 -17.10 -32.77
N GLY A 298 38.56 -17.05 -31.47
CA GLY A 298 39.80 -17.16 -30.73
C GLY A 298 40.06 -16.13 -29.64
N ASN A 299 40.12 -16.63 -28.48
CA ASN A 299 41.19 -16.60 -27.49
C ASN A 299 40.99 -15.75 -26.25
N SER A 300 40.73 -16.40 -25.15
CA SER A 300 41.55 -16.71 -23.97
C SER A 300 42.54 -15.63 -23.45
N GLY A 301 42.46 -15.39 -22.15
CA GLY A 301 43.50 -14.81 -21.31
C GLY A 301 42.90 -14.27 -20.02
N PHE A 302 42.70 -15.03 -18.96
CA PHE A 302 43.68 -15.41 -17.96
C PHE A 302 44.48 -14.21 -17.41
N PHE A 303 44.15 -13.74 -16.21
CA PHE A 303 45.19 -13.41 -15.22
C PHE A 303 44.64 -13.60 -13.80
N ASP A 304 45.34 -14.50 -13.18
CA ASP A 304 45.32 -14.92 -11.79
C ASP A 304 46.10 -13.91 -10.92
N GLY A 305 45.77 -13.85 -9.64
CA GLY A 305 46.85 -13.81 -8.70
C GLY A 305 46.90 -12.70 -7.65
N PHE A 306 47.08 -13.20 -6.44
CA PHE A 306 47.63 -12.58 -5.21
C PHE A 306 46.61 -11.88 -4.30
N GLY A 307 46.30 -12.35 -3.13
CA GLY A 307 47.13 -13.10 -2.15
C GLY A 307 47.69 -12.15 -1.07
N GLY A 308 47.35 -12.39 0.19
CA GLY A 308 48.07 -11.88 1.34
C GLY A 308 47.22 -11.10 2.35
N SER A 309 46.70 -11.72 3.33
CA SER A 309 47.10 -11.96 4.74
C SER A 309 47.51 -10.74 5.60
N ASN A 310 46.92 -10.77 6.79
CA ASN A 310 47.36 -10.28 8.11
C ASN A 310 47.11 -8.77 8.44
N ASN A 311 46.31 -8.50 9.38
CA ASN A 311 46.31 -8.63 10.85
C ASN A 311 44.92 -8.38 11.39
#